data_481e31cb2f74d909c672ec2a4acc7072
#
_entry.id   481e31cb2f74d909c672ec2a4acc7072
#
_cell.length_a   1.000
_cell.length_b   1.000
_cell.length_c   1.000
_cell.angle_alpha   90.00
_cell.angle_beta   90.00
_cell.angle_gamma   90.00
#
_symmetry.space_group_name_H-M   'P 1'
#
loop_
_entity.id
_entity.type
_entity.pdbx_description
1 polymer ?
#
loop_
_entity_poly.entity_id
_entity_poly.type
_entity_poly.pdbx_seq_one_letter_code
_entity_poly.pdbx_strand_id
1 'polypeptide(L)'
;QRAFDKAVQNMNSDEVTDVKYHTLPNLELKNIIVDHSVVSGIFDRQNTRIATEFSENQQERYATGRIESNIELQQFLSKAKSTVNHMVQQFQMKQAADADRRTNITKTGVLDTTSMINYRWSEDIFLKNESHTDGKNHGIVMFLDWSGSMSNILKDTVEQLLILTEFCNKANVPFEVYAFSSNRYYPTLEKFTDRYCDEYKDAVKALEIDASQYTYVNEDTDVTPHKFQLYNFLSSRMTTKEYKVALQNFWGLSGAVSNYGGRVYYPNCLDLGCTPLNEAIVASFDIVPEFQRQNGIQIV
;
A
#
# COMPACT_ATOMS: atom_id res chain seq x y z
N GLN A 1 -9.66 2.94 -33.59
CA GLN A 1 -9.01 1.62 -33.64
C GLN A 1 -7.90 1.60 -34.68
N ARG A 2 -8.16 1.91 -36.00
CA ARG A 2 -7.13 1.96 -37.05
C ARG A 2 -5.97 2.94 -36.76
N ALA A 3 -6.20 4.07 -36.13
CA ALA A 3 -5.14 5.03 -35.75
C ALA A 3 -4.28 4.51 -34.59
N PHE A 4 -4.87 3.80 -33.64
CA PHE A 4 -4.18 3.13 -32.55
C PHE A 4 -3.33 1.97 -33.06
N ASP A 5 -3.91 1.10 -33.91
CA ASP A 5 -3.20 -0.04 -34.50
C ASP A 5 -2.00 0.42 -35.34
N LYS A 6 -2.14 1.56 -36.06
CA LYS A 6 -1.03 2.17 -36.81
C LYS A 6 0.04 2.80 -35.92
N ALA A 7 -0.34 3.37 -34.75
CA ALA A 7 0.61 3.87 -33.78
C ALA A 7 1.38 2.74 -33.10
N VAL A 8 0.72 1.62 -32.80
CA VAL A 8 1.35 0.41 -32.25
C VAL A 8 2.30 -0.24 -33.26
N GLN A 9 1.90 -0.31 -34.55
CA GLN A 9 2.80 -0.78 -35.60
C GLN A 9 4.03 0.10 -35.80
N ASN A 10 3.89 1.43 -35.66
CA ASN A 10 5.02 2.34 -35.76
C ASN A 10 5.93 2.32 -34.52
N MET A 11 5.46 1.78 -33.38
CA MET A 11 6.28 1.54 -32.17
C MET A 11 7.06 0.22 -32.26
N ASN A 12 6.57 -0.74 -33.03
CA ASN A 12 7.36 -1.94 -33.36
C ASN A 12 8.32 -1.57 -34.48
N SER A 13 9.53 -1.13 -34.13
CA SER A 13 10.63 -1.09 -35.09
C SER A 13 10.92 -2.55 -35.49
N ASP A 14 10.91 -2.83 -36.79
CA ASP A 14 11.23 -4.14 -37.37
C ASP A 14 12.68 -4.63 -37.12
N GLU A 15 13.42 -3.95 -36.25
CA GLU A 15 14.82 -4.24 -35.86
C GLU A 15 14.96 -4.73 -34.42
N VAL A 16 14.00 -5.40 -33.81
CA VAL A 16 14.24 -6.14 -32.59
C VAL A 16 14.90 -7.48 -32.92
N THR A 17 16.19 -7.43 -33.20
CA THR A 17 16.98 -8.62 -33.56
C THR A 17 17.38 -9.46 -32.34
N ASP A 18 17.34 -8.93 -31.13
CA ASP A 18 17.68 -9.67 -29.91
C ASP A 18 16.78 -9.28 -28.72
N VAL A 19 15.91 -10.21 -28.31
CA VAL A 19 15.20 -10.09 -27.02
C VAL A 19 16.17 -10.48 -25.93
N LYS A 20 16.65 -9.48 -25.17
CA LYS A 20 17.46 -9.73 -23.97
C LYS A 20 16.54 -9.95 -22.79
N TYR A 21 16.67 -11.12 -22.16
CA TYR A 21 16.05 -11.41 -20.89
C TYR A 21 17.01 -11.02 -19.78
N HIS A 22 16.54 -10.15 -18.89
CA HIS A 22 17.30 -9.77 -17.70
C HIS A 22 16.84 -10.58 -16.48
N THR A 23 17.77 -11.06 -15.70
CA THR A 23 17.46 -11.70 -14.42
C THR A 23 17.20 -10.65 -13.36
N LEU A 24 16.10 -10.82 -12.61
CA LEU A 24 15.77 -9.93 -11.50
C LEU A 24 16.56 -10.33 -10.24
N PRO A 25 17.03 -9.35 -9.45
CA PRO A 25 17.69 -9.64 -8.18
C PRO A 25 16.68 -10.15 -7.16
N ASN A 26 17.12 -11.05 -6.29
CA ASN A 26 16.38 -11.39 -5.08
C ASN A 26 16.54 -10.25 -4.07
N LEU A 27 15.42 -9.67 -3.63
CA LEU A 27 15.44 -8.55 -2.70
C LEU A 27 15.24 -9.04 -1.25
N GLU A 28 16.06 -8.51 -0.35
CA GLU A 28 15.80 -8.68 1.08
C GLU A 28 14.76 -7.67 1.57
N LEU A 29 13.49 -8.04 1.51
CA LEU A 29 12.36 -7.17 1.86
C LEU A 29 12.50 -6.52 3.25
N LYS A 30 13.14 -7.21 4.20
CA LYS A 30 13.36 -6.70 5.57
C LYS A 30 14.20 -5.42 5.61
N ASN A 31 15.11 -5.25 4.64
CA ASN A 31 15.99 -4.08 4.55
C ASN A 31 15.37 -2.95 3.72
N ILE A 32 14.34 -3.26 2.95
CA ILE A 32 13.68 -2.34 2.03
C ILE A 32 12.40 -1.78 2.64
N ILE A 33 11.62 -2.62 3.34
CA ILE A 33 10.34 -2.23 3.91
C ILE A 33 10.55 -1.66 5.32
N VAL A 34 10.10 -0.42 5.51
CA VAL A 34 9.90 0.17 6.83
C VAL A 34 8.46 -0.16 7.26
N ASP A 35 8.33 -1.09 8.20
CA ASP A 35 7.02 -1.53 8.70
C ASP A 35 6.22 -0.39 9.32
N HIS A 36 4.91 -0.48 9.28
CA HIS A 36 3.99 0.54 9.82
C HIS A 36 4.24 0.88 11.30
N SER A 37 4.69 -0.08 12.08
CA SER A 37 5.04 0.14 13.50
C SER A 37 6.25 1.05 13.65
N VAL A 38 7.26 0.88 12.78
CA VAL A 38 8.45 1.72 12.72
C VAL A 38 8.07 3.13 12.24
N VAL A 39 7.23 3.22 11.20
CA VAL A 39 6.72 4.51 10.70
C VAL A 39 5.97 5.27 11.80
N SER A 40 5.10 4.60 12.55
CA SER A 40 4.43 5.20 13.72
C SER A 40 5.44 5.70 14.76
N GLY A 41 6.45 4.89 15.06
CA GLY A 41 7.53 5.27 15.97
C GLY A 41 8.33 6.49 15.51
N ILE A 42 8.52 6.69 14.20
CA ILE A 42 9.16 7.90 13.66
C ILE A 42 8.34 9.15 14.01
N PHE A 43 7.02 9.09 13.84
CA PHE A 43 6.13 10.21 14.21
C PHE A 43 6.12 10.47 15.72
N ASP A 44 6.12 9.42 16.55
CA ASP A 44 6.15 9.56 18.01
C ASP A 44 7.45 10.21 18.49
N ARG A 45 8.59 9.83 17.92
CA ARG A 45 9.89 10.47 18.21
C ARG A 45 9.91 11.93 17.76
N GLN A 46 9.35 12.23 16.58
CA GLN A 46 9.22 13.60 16.11
C GLN A 46 8.35 14.46 17.07
N ASN A 47 7.22 13.91 17.55
CA ASN A 47 6.37 14.59 18.52
C ASN A 47 7.11 14.87 19.83
N THR A 48 7.86 13.88 20.32
CA THR A 48 8.67 14.03 21.54
C THR A 48 9.74 15.11 21.35
N ARG A 49 10.41 15.11 20.21
CA ARG A 49 11.43 16.11 19.88
C ARG A 49 10.86 17.51 19.81
N ILE A 50 9.70 17.70 19.20
CA ILE A 50 9.02 19.00 19.15
C ILE A 50 8.71 19.48 20.57
N ALA A 51 8.25 18.58 21.44
CA ALA A 51 7.93 18.92 22.83
C ALA A 51 9.15 19.28 23.68
N THR A 52 10.35 18.76 23.34
CA THR A 52 11.55 18.96 24.17
C THR A 52 12.53 19.99 23.63
N GLU A 53 12.64 20.14 22.30
CA GLU A 53 13.69 20.94 21.67
C GLU A 53 13.19 22.25 21.07
N PHE A 54 11.86 22.36 20.79
CA PHE A 54 11.30 23.52 20.13
C PHE A 54 10.84 24.58 21.11
N SER A 55 10.86 25.85 20.69
CA SER A 55 10.31 26.96 21.49
C SER A 55 8.80 26.82 21.66
N GLU A 56 8.24 27.41 22.72
CA GLU A 56 6.80 27.39 23.01
C GLU A 56 5.95 27.82 21.81
N ASN A 57 6.34 28.90 21.13
CA ASN A 57 5.65 29.37 19.92
C ASN A 57 5.65 28.34 18.78
N GLN A 58 6.73 27.57 18.62
CA GLN A 58 6.81 26.52 17.59
C GLN A 58 5.96 25.32 17.99
N GLN A 59 5.95 24.94 19.26
CA GLN A 59 5.10 23.88 19.80
C GLN A 59 3.62 24.21 19.61
N GLU A 60 3.22 25.46 19.92
CA GLU A 60 1.83 25.92 19.73
C GLU A 60 1.42 25.91 18.27
N ARG A 61 2.28 26.40 17.37
CA ARG A 61 2.03 26.36 15.91
C ARG A 61 1.89 24.93 15.41
N TYR A 62 2.71 24.01 15.89
CA TYR A 62 2.62 22.59 15.53
C TYR A 62 1.30 21.97 16.05
N ALA A 63 0.95 22.21 17.29
CA ALA A 63 -0.28 21.71 17.90
C ALA A 63 -1.52 22.24 17.13
N THR A 64 -1.55 23.55 16.83
CA THR A 64 -2.62 24.18 16.05
C THR A 64 -2.72 23.57 14.65
N GLY A 65 -1.59 23.43 13.94
CA GLY A 65 -1.56 22.81 12.62
C GLY A 65 -2.04 21.36 12.62
N ARG A 66 -1.73 20.58 13.65
CA ARG A 66 -2.27 19.21 13.80
C ARG A 66 -3.77 19.19 14.04
N ILE A 67 -4.28 20.13 14.85
CA ILE A 67 -5.73 20.23 15.09
C ILE A 67 -6.46 20.59 13.78
N GLU A 68 -5.99 21.61 13.07
CA GLU A 68 -6.55 22.01 11.78
C GLU A 68 -6.54 20.86 10.77
N SER A 69 -5.41 20.17 10.63
CA SER A 69 -5.25 19.00 9.76
C SER A 69 -6.23 17.86 10.12
N ASN A 70 -6.42 17.61 11.42
CA ASN A 70 -7.38 16.59 11.87
C ASN A 70 -8.83 16.99 11.57
N ILE A 71 -9.18 18.27 11.68
CA ILE A 71 -10.52 18.77 11.32
C ILE A 71 -10.75 18.57 9.81
N GLU A 72 -9.78 18.94 8.98
CA GLU A 72 -9.84 18.72 7.52
C GLU A 72 -10.03 17.23 7.19
N LEU A 73 -9.27 16.34 7.81
CA LEU A 73 -9.40 14.89 7.63
C LEU A 73 -10.81 14.41 7.98
N GLN A 74 -11.38 14.84 9.12
CA GLN A 74 -12.73 14.43 9.54
C GLN A 74 -13.80 14.94 8.56
N GLN A 75 -13.65 16.17 8.06
CA GLN A 75 -14.54 16.72 7.05
C GLN A 75 -14.46 15.93 5.74
N PHE A 76 -13.24 15.57 5.31
CA PHE A 76 -13.02 14.75 4.13
C PHE A 76 -13.67 13.36 4.29
N LEU A 77 -13.38 12.65 5.39
CA LEU A 77 -13.95 11.32 5.64
C LEU A 77 -15.49 11.35 5.72
N SER A 78 -16.06 12.42 6.28
CA SER A 78 -17.50 12.60 6.31
C SER A 78 -18.11 12.73 4.91
N LYS A 79 -17.47 13.50 4.02
CA LYS A 79 -17.89 13.65 2.61
C LYS A 79 -17.71 12.33 1.85
N ALA A 80 -16.59 11.64 2.06
CA ALA A 80 -16.26 10.39 1.39
C ALA A 80 -17.15 9.21 1.82
N LYS A 81 -17.79 9.29 3.00
CA LYS A 81 -18.58 8.20 3.60
C LYS A 81 -19.65 7.63 2.67
N SER A 82 -20.34 8.49 1.92
CA SER A 82 -21.40 8.06 0.98
C SER A 82 -20.80 7.22 -0.15
N THR A 83 -19.70 7.70 -0.75
CA THR A 83 -18.98 7.02 -1.83
C THR A 83 -18.46 5.66 -1.36
N VAL A 84 -17.80 5.63 -0.20
CA VAL A 84 -17.29 4.39 0.40
C VAL A 84 -18.43 3.37 0.65
N ASN A 85 -19.55 3.81 1.22
CA ASN A 85 -20.70 2.92 1.46
C ASN A 85 -21.27 2.35 0.16
N HIS A 86 -21.33 3.18 -0.89
CA HIS A 86 -21.80 2.71 -2.21
C HIS A 86 -20.83 1.66 -2.79
N MET A 87 -19.52 1.89 -2.71
CA MET A 87 -18.50 0.91 -3.14
C MET A 87 -18.62 -0.41 -2.39
N VAL A 88 -18.78 -0.37 -1.06
CA VAL A 88 -18.98 -1.57 -0.22
C VAL A 88 -20.23 -2.33 -0.65
N GLN A 89 -21.34 -1.64 -0.84
CA GLN A 89 -22.60 -2.26 -1.29
C GLN A 89 -22.43 -2.94 -2.66
N GLN A 90 -21.84 -2.26 -3.62
CA GLN A 90 -21.59 -2.84 -4.95
C GLN A 90 -20.66 -4.07 -4.88
N PHE A 91 -19.61 -3.98 -4.07
CA PHE A 91 -18.68 -5.08 -3.85
C PHE A 91 -19.37 -6.30 -3.22
N GLN A 92 -20.18 -6.09 -2.17
CA GLN A 92 -20.93 -7.16 -1.50
C GLN A 92 -21.96 -7.82 -2.43
N MET A 93 -22.66 -7.01 -3.24
CA MET A 93 -23.61 -7.54 -4.25
C MET A 93 -22.87 -8.41 -5.28
N LYS A 94 -21.73 -7.96 -5.78
CA LYS A 94 -20.92 -8.74 -6.73
C LYS A 94 -20.38 -10.02 -6.08
N GLN A 95 -19.89 -9.93 -4.85
CA GLN A 95 -19.39 -11.08 -4.10
C GLN A 95 -20.51 -12.13 -3.86
N ALA A 96 -21.72 -11.68 -3.50
CA ALA A 96 -22.86 -12.56 -3.34
C ALA A 96 -23.27 -13.24 -4.65
N ALA A 97 -23.29 -12.48 -5.77
CA ALA A 97 -23.59 -13.03 -7.09
C ALA A 97 -22.55 -14.05 -7.57
N ASP A 98 -21.26 -13.78 -7.29
CA ASP A 98 -20.17 -14.72 -7.62
C ASP A 98 -20.21 -15.97 -6.73
N ALA A 99 -20.60 -15.85 -5.47
CA ALA A 99 -20.80 -16.99 -4.55
C ALA A 99 -21.95 -17.88 -5.04
N ASP A 100 -23.08 -17.27 -5.40
CA ASP A 100 -24.25 -17.99 -5.96
C ASP A 100 -23.87 -18.72 -7.25
N ARG A 101 -23.15 -18.05 -8.14
CA ARG A 101 -22.65 -18.66 -9.40
C ARG A 101 -21.70 -19.84 -9.18
N ARG A 102 -20.93 -19.85 -8.09
CA ARG A 102 -20.00 -20.93 -7.73
C ARG A 102 -20.64 -22.03 -6.89
N THR A 103 -21.90 -21.86 -6.49
CA THR A 103 -22.62 -22.88 -5.74
C THR A 103 -22.86 -24.09 -6.62
N ASN A 104 -22.17 -25.20 -6.34
CA ASN A 104 -22.40 -26.48 -6.99
C ASN A 104 -23.50 -27.23 -6.29
N ILE A 105 -24.60 -27.43 -6.97
CA ILE A 105 -25.68 -28.30 -6.51
C ILE A 105 -25.32 -29.72 -6.93
N THR A 106 -24.85 -30.52 -5.99
CA THR A 106 -24.61 -31.95 -6.25
C THR A 106 -25.89 -32.73 -5.96
N LYS A 107 -26.30 -33.52 -6.93
CA LYS A 107 -27.46 -34.45 -6.83
C LYS A 107 -27.07 -35.81 -6.26
N THR A 108 -25.92 -35.90 -5.60
CA THR A 108 -25.39 -37.14 -5.03
C THR A 108 -25.30 -37.02 -3.52
N GLY A 109 -25.84 -37.96 -2.78
CA GLY A 109 -25.77 -37.98 -1.32
C GLY A 109 -26.92 -38.69 -0.65
N VAL A 110 -27.53 -38.05 0.34
CA VAL A 110 -28.64 -38.62 1.13
C VAL A 110 -29.91 -38.67 0.30
N LEU A 111 -30.60 -39.83 0.31
CA LEU A 111 -31.88 -40.00 -0.37
C LEU A 111 -32.97 -39.12 0.28
N ASP A 112 -33.69 -38.37 -0.54
CA ASP A 112 -34.90 -37.68 -0.12
C ASP A 112 -36.06 -38.67 -0.12
N THR A 113 -36.42 -39.13 1.08
CA THR A 113 -37.51 -40.12 1.25
C THR A 113 -38.86 -39.63 0.73
N THR A 114 -39.08 -38.32 0.64
CA THR A 114 -40.28 -37.74 0.10
C THR A 114 -40.31 -37.77 -1.43
N SER A 115 -39.18 -37.47 -2.05
CA SER A 115 -39.00 -37.51 -3.50
C SER A 115 -38.85 -38.94 -4.05
N MET A 116 -38.52 -39.93 -3.18
CA MET A 116 -38.46 -41.35 -3.54
C MET A 116 -39.77 -41.92 -4.08
N ILE A 117 -40.92 -41.37 -3.68
CA ILE A 117 -42.23 -41.80 -4.19
C ILE A 117 -42.31 -41.60 -5.73
N ASN A 118 -41.57 -40.63 -6.24
CA ASN A 118 -41.56 -40.24 -7.65
C ASN A 118 -40.41 -40.86 -8.48
N TYR A 119 -39.69 -41.86 -7.93
CA TYR A 119 -38.47 -42.43 -8.58
C TYR A 119 -38.69 -42.97 -9.98
N ARG A 120 -39.95 -43.30 -10.34
CA ARG A 120 -40.34 -43.78 -11.68
C ARG A 120 -40.40 -42.69 -12.74
N TRP A 121 -40.54 -41.43 -12.29
CA TRP A 121 -40.87 -40.29 -13.15
C TRP A 121 -39.81 -39.16 -13.04
N SER A 122 -39.00 -39.18 -12.00
CA SER A 122 -37.97 -38.17 -11.73
C SER A 122 -36.68 -38.83 -11.24
N GLU A 123 -35.56 -38.43 -11.81
CA GLU A 123 -34.22 -38.83 -11.35
C GLU A 123 -33.78 -38.01 -10.12
N ASP A 124 -34.53 -36.96 -9.70
CA ASP A 124 -34.23 -36.06 -8.60
C ASP A 124 -34.73 -36.66 -7.26
N ILE A 125 -34.09 -37.79 -6.85
CA ILE A 125 -34.41 -38.54 -5.64
C ILE A 125 -33.41 -38.30 -4.49
N PHE A 126 -32.43 -37.43 -4.69
CA PHE A 126 -31.42 -37.10 -3.70
C PHE A 126 -31.64 -35.71 -3.12
N LEU A 127 -31.37 -35.56 -1.81
CA LEU A 127 -31.27 -34.25 -1.18
C LEU A 127 -30.17 -33.45 -1.87
N LYS A 128 -30.50 -32.25 -2.32
CA LYS A 128 -29.56 -31.33 -2.92
C LYS A 128 -28.56 -30.87 -1.87
N ASN A 129 -27.30 -31.21 -2.04
CA ASN A 129 -26.22 -30.71 -1.20
C ASN A 129 -25.63 -29.46 -1.86
N GLU A 130 -25.81 -28.32 -1.22
CA GLU A 130 -25.23 -27.07 -1.66
C GLU A 130 -23.83 -26.91 -1.05
N SER A 131 -22.82 -26.94 -1.89
CA SER A 131 -21.44 -26.65 -1.47
C SER A 131 -21.12 -25.20 -1.80
N HIS A 132 -21.06 -24.37 -0.79
CA HIS A 132 -20.60 -22.99 -0.91
C HIS A 132 -19.08 -22.95 -0.82
N THR A 133 -18.43 -22.50 -1.89
CA THR A 133 -16.99 -22.19 -1.84
C THR A 133 -16.84 -20.79 -1.26
N ASP A 134 -16.20 -20.68 -0.10
CA ASP A 134 -15.88 -19.39 0.52
C ASP A 134 -14.97 -18.57 -0.42
N GLY A 135 -15.55 -17.57 -1.04
CA GLY A 135 -14.88 -16.70 -2.03
C GLY A 135 -14.16 -15.50 -1.42
N LYS A 136 -13.49 -15.65 -0.28
CA LYS A 136 -12.66 -14.58 0.31
C LYS A 136 -11.28 -14.55 -0.36
N ASN A 137 -11.21 -14.08 -1.61
CA ASN A 137 -9.98 -14.14 -2.38
C ASN A 137 -9.49 -12.76 -2.86
N HIS A 138 -9.90 -11.68 -2.19
CA HIS A 138 -9.51 -10.33 -2.60
C HIS A 138 -8.61 -9.70 -1.55
N GLY A 139 -7.52 -9.11 -2.02
CA GLY A 139 -6.63 -8.26 -1.24
C GLY A 139 -6.04 -7.18 -2.13
N ILE A 140 -5.62 -6.07 -1.57
CA ILE A 140 -5.10 -4.93 -2.32
C ILE A 140 -3.77 -4.49 -1.75
N VAL A 141 -2.73 -4.47 -2.59
CA VAL A 141 -1.45 -3.84 -2.30
C VAL A 141 -1.35 -2.57 -3.13
N MET A 142 -1.13 -1.45 -2.47
CA MET A 142 -1.08 -0.12 -3.09
C MET A 142 0.34 0.43 -2.99
N PHE A 143 0.87 0.88 -4.13
CA PHE A 143 2.16 1.57 -4.19
C PHE A 143 1.93 3.03 -4.52
N LEU A 144 2.40 3.92 -3.65
CA LEU A 144 2.31 5.37 -3.80
C LEU A 144 3.67 5.93 -4.17
N ASP A 145 3.73 6.73 -5.23
CA ASP A 145 4.91 7.50 -5.58
C ASP A 145 5.14 8.63 -4.56
N TRP A 146 6.26 8.53 -3.81
CA TRP A 146 6.64 9.49 -2.79
C TRP A 146 7.82 10.34 -3.28
N SER A 147 7.62 11.04 -4.40
CA SER A 147 8.65 11.83 -5.07
C SER A 147 8.31 13.32 -5.11
N GLY A 148 9.34 14.15 -5.30
CA GLY A 148 9.20 15.60 -5.36
C GLY A 148 8.29 16.09 -6.49
N SER A 149 8.22 15.36 -7.61
CA SER A 149 7.32 15.68 -8.73
C SER A 149 5.83 15.56 -8.37
N MET A 150 5.50 14.74 -7.36
CA MET A 150 4.14 14.54 -6.89
C MET A 150 3.64 15.64 -5.95
N SER A 151 4.50 16.55 -5.49
CA SER A 151 4.17 17.54 -4.44
C SER A 151 2.85 18.30 -4.67
N ASN A 152 2.53 18.66 -5.91
CA ASN A 152 1.34 19.42 -6.24
C ASN A 152 0.04 18.61 -6.27
N ILE A 153 0.13 17.30 -6.48
CA ILE A 153 -1.02 16.38 -6.62
C ILE A 153 -1.08 15.32 -5.52
N LEU A 154 -0.08 15.30 -4.63
CA LEU A 154 0.07 14.28 -3.60
C LEU A 154 -1.14 14.23 -2.66
N LYS A 155 -1.65 15.39 -2.25
CA LYS A 155 -2.82 15.46 -1.37
C LYS A 155 -4.05 14.83 -2.02
N ASP A 156 -4.32 15.14 -3.28
CA ASP A 156 -5.45 14.57 -4.03
C ASP A 156 -5.28 13.05 -4.23
N THR A 157 -4.05 12.60 -4.46
CA THR A 157 -3.73 11.17 -4.57
C THR A 157 -3.96 10.45 -3.24
N VAL A 158 -3.54 11.06 -2.13
CA VAL A 158 -3.78 10.52 -0.78
C VAL A 158 -5.28 10.49 -0.46
N GLU A 159 -6.06 11.49 -0.87
CA GLU A 159 -7.52 11.47 -0.72
C GLU A 159 -8.16 10.24 -1.39
N GLN A 160 -7.77 9.95 -2.64
CA GLN A 160 -8.27 8.77 -3.35
C GLN A 160 -7.83 7.47 -2.68
N LEU A 161 -6.59 7.41 -2.22
CA LEU A 161 -6.05 6.27 -1.50
C LEU A 161 -6.80 6.03 -0.18
N LEU A 162 -7.13 7.08 0.57
CA LEU A 162 -7.90 6.97 1.80
C LEU A 162 -9.34 6.49 1.56
N ILE A 163 -9.99 6.90 0.48
CA ILE A 163 -11.30 6.35 0.09
C ILE A 163 -11.19 4.85 -0.13
N LEU A 164 -10.14 4.39 -0.80
CA LEU A 164 -9.93 2.98 -1.10
C LEU A 164 -9.58 2.18 0.18
N THR A 165 -8.77 2.71 1.08
CA THR A 165 -8.45 2.05 2.36
C THR A 165 -9.66 1.98 3.29
N GLU A 166 -10.49 3.03 3.35
CA GLU A 166 -11.76 3.02 4.09
C GLU A 166 -12.75 1.99 3.50
N PHE A 167 -12.79 1.86 2.17
CA PHE A 167 -13.53 0.80 1.51
C PHE A 167 -13.01 -0.58 1.93
N CYS A 168 -11.70 -0.82 1.86
CA CYS A 168 -11.10 -2.09 2.24
C CYS A 168 -11.42 -2.47 3.70
N ASN A 169 -11.27 -1.52 4.62
CA ASN A 169 -11.60 -1.72 6.02
C ASN A 169 -13.07 -2.12 6.23
N LYS A 170 -14.01 -1.42 5.58
CA LYS A 170 -15.44 -1.73 5.70
C LYS A 170 -15.84 -3.03 5.01
N ALA A 171 -15.19 -3.37 3.91
CA ALA A 171 -15.44 -4.59 3.16
C ALA A 171 -14.69 -5.81 3.71
N ASN A 172 -13.89 -5.65 4.77
CA ASN A 172 -12.98 -6.68 5.31
C ASN A 172 -12.04 -7.26 4.24
N VAL A 173 -11.55 -6.40 3.35
CA VAL A 173 -10.53 -6.75 2.34
C VAL A 173 -9.16 -6.42 2.90
N PRO A 174 -8.24 -7.39 3.05
CA PRO A 174 -6.88 -7.10 3.49
C PRO A 174 -6.16 -6.15 2.52
N PHE A 175 -5.39 -5.22 3.06
CA PHE A 175 -4.65 -4.26 2.25
C PHE A 175 -3.34 -3.84 2.91
N GLU A 176 -2.40 -3.40 2.07
CA GLU A 176 -1.14 -2.76 2.44
C GLU A 176 -0.92 -1.53 1.57
N VAL A 177 -0.41 -0.47 2.17
CA VAL A 177 -0.07 0.78 1.48
C VAL A 177 1.40 1.08 1.66
N TYR A 178 2.15 0.99 0.59
CA TYR A 178 3.58 1.29 0.54
C TYR A 178 3.82 2.57 -0.25
N ALA A 179 4.55 3.51 0.34
CA ALA A 179 5.10 4.63 -0.42
C ALA A 179 6.55 4.33 -0.78
N PHE A 180 6.89 4.44 -2.07
CA PHE A 180 8.26 4.22 -2.54
C PHE A 180 9.00 5.55 -2.74
N SER A 181 10.23 5.59 -2.22
CA SER A 181 11.08 6.78 -2.28
C SER A 181 12.56 6.39 -2.34
N SER A 182 13.39 7.27 -2.88
CA SER A 182 14.84 7.15 -2.78
C SER A 182 15.39 7.55 -1.41
N ASN A 183 14.59 8.23 -0.59
CA ASN A 183 14.96 8.57 0.78
C ASN A 183 14.95 7.34 1.64
N ARG A 184 16.02 7.11 2.40
CA ARG A 184 16.14 5.96 3.30
C ARG A 184 16.07 6.39 4.75
N TYR A 185 15.40 5.57 5.53
CA TYR A 185 15.34 5.69 6.96
C TYR A 185 16.53 4.98 7.61
N TYR A 186 17.29 5.71 8.37
CA TYR A 186 18.39 5.19 9.18
C TYR A 186 18.19 5.59 10.63
N PRO A 187 17.92 4.65 11.53
CA PRO A 187 17.71 4.95 12.96
C PRO A 187 18.87 5.72 13.59
N THR A 188 20.08 5.46 13.13
CA THR A 188 21.30 6.12 13.61
C THR A 188 21.40 7.60 13.25
N LEU A 189 20.66 8.05 12.22
CA LEU A 189 20.64 9.44 11.78
C LEU A 189 19.61 10.30 12.51
N GLU A 190 18.73 9.70 13.29
CA GLU A 190 17.69 10.44 14.03
C GLU A 190 18.23 11.42 15.07
N LYS A 191 19.47 11.18 15.52
CA LYS A 191 20.15 12.09 16.48
C LYS A 191 20.51 13.45 15.88
N PHE A 192 20.58 13.56 14.55
CA PHE A 192 20.94 14.81 13.90
C PHE A 192 19.71 15.69 13.69
N THR A 193 19.76 16.90 14.20
CA THR A 193 18.69 17.91 14.05
C THR A 193 18.79 18.64 12.72
N ASP A 194 20.03 18.81 12.23
CA ASP A 194 20.34 19.49 10.97
C ASP A 194 20.88 18.49 9.95
N ARG A 195 20.14 18.24 8.87
CA ARG A 195 20.57 17.39 7.75
C ARG A 195 21.62 18.04 6.84
N TYR A 196 21.90 19.32 7.04
CA TYR A 196 22.89 20.06 6.25
C TYR A 196 24.24 20.13 6.96
N CYS A 197 24.37 19.71 8.23
CA CYS A 197 25.64 19.64 8.92
C CYS A 197 26.56 18.58 8.27
N ASP A 198 27.86 18.81 8.35
CA ASP A 198 28.84 17.92 7.68
C ASP A 198 28.87 16.55 8.36
N GLU A 199 28.70 16.48 9.69
CA GLU A 199 28.61 15.22 10.42
C GLU A 199 27.42 14.36 9.96
N TYR A 200 26.26 14.96 9.64
CA TYR A 200 25.13 14.24 9.06
C TYR A 200 25.47 13.70 7.67
N LYS A 201 26.05 14.54 6.81
CA LYS A 201 26.43 14.14 5.45
C LYS A 201 27.46 13.01 5.46
N ASP A 202 28.45 13.06 6.35
CA ASP A 202 29.45 12.02 6.49
C ASP A 202 28.85 10.72 7.05
N ALA A 203 27.97 10.82 8.02
CA ALA A 203 27.24 9.66 8.53
C ALA A 203 26.34 9.02 7.47
N VAL A 204 25.67 9.82 6.63
CA VAL A 204 24.87 9.33 5.49
C VAL A 204 25.77 8.60 4.49
N LYS A 205 26.90 9.19 4.11
CA LYS A 205 27.86 8.54 3.17
C LYS A 205 28.35 7.20 3.69
N ALA A 206 28.70 7.12 4.99
CA ALA A 206 29.15 5.88 5.60
C ALA A 206 28.06 4.79 5.56
N LEU A 207 26.81 5.15 5.87
CA LEU A 207 25.66 4.25 5.81
C LEU A 207 25.27 3.87 4.39
N GLU A 208 25.43 4.77 3.43
CA GLU A 208 25.14 4.51 2.02
C GLU A 208 26.11 3.49 1.39
N ILE A 209 27.38 3.54 1.78
CA ILE A 209 28.37 2.54 1.35
C ILE A 209 28.00 1.16 1.91
N ASP A 210 27.58 1.12 3.17
CA ASP A 210 27.19 -0.13 3.83
C ASP A 210 25.82 -0.64 3.30
N ALA A 211 24.90 0.25 3.02
CA ALA A 211 23.55 -0.08 2.55
C ALA A 211 23.49 -0.63 1.12
N SER A 212 24.48 -0.35 0.27
CA SER A 212 24.55 -0.97 -1.06
C SER A 212 24.69 -2.50 -0.99
N GLN A 213 25.21 -3.01 0.13
CA GLN A 213 25.37 -4.45 0.40
C GLN A 213 24.09 -5.13 0.84
N TYR A 214 23.06 -4.40 1.30
CA TYR A 214 21.85 -4.94 1.90
C TYR A 214 20.60 -4.91 0.99
N THR A 215 20.70 -4.34 -0.20
CA THR A 215 19.50 -4.14 -1.05
C THR A 215 19.20 -5.38 -1.90
N TYR A 216 20.19 -6.21 -2.19
CA TYR A 216 20.05 -7.42 -3.01
C TYR A 216 21.10 -8.47 -2.67
N VAL A 217 20.75 -9.72 -2.87
CA VAL A 217 21.56 -10.88 -2.47
C VAL A 217 22.45 -11.40 -3.62
N ASN A 218 22.26 -10.94 -4.85
CA ASN A 218 22.91 -11.54 -6.01
C ASN A 218 23.59 -10.48 -6.89
N GLU A 219 24.93 -10.56 -6.99
CA GLU A 219 25.74 -9.65 -7.79
C GLU A 219 25.70 -9.97 -9.31
N ASP A 220 25.20 -11.16 -9.70
CA ASP A 220 25.17 -11.64 -11.08
C ASP A 220 23.89 -11.26 -11.84
N THR A 221 23.20 -10.21 -11.43
CA THR A 221 21.96 -9.78 -12.09
C THR A 221 22.22 -8.59 -13.03
N ASP A 222 21.55 -8.58 -14.18
CA ASP A 222 21.63 -7.50 -15.15
C ASP A 222 20.95 -6.21 -14.69
N VAL A 223 20.11 -6.31 -13.65
CA VAL A 223 19.37 -5.18 -13.06
C VAL A 223 19.90 -4.90 -11.67
N THR A 224 20.52 -3.75 -11.50
CA THR A 224 21.03 -3.29 -10.21
C THR A 224 20.05 -2.28 -9.62
N PRO A 225 19.30 -2.62 -8.56
CA PRO A 225 18.41 -1.68 -7.90
C PRO A 225 19.20 -0.51 -7.31
N HIS A 226 18.73 0.70 -7.55
CA HIS A 226 19.25 1.88 -6.90
C HIS A 226 18.76 1.97 -5.46
N LYS A 227 19.22 2.97 -4.73
CA LYS A 227 18.75 3.24 -3.37
C LYS A 227 17.26 3.49 -3.38
N PHE A 228 16.48 2.65 -2.72
CA PHE A 228 15.06 2.88 -2.51
C PHE A 228 14.60 2.28 -1.18
N GLN A 229 13.46 2.74 -0.72
CA GLN A 229 12.79 2.24 0.46
C GLN A 229 11.27 2.30 0.28
N LEU A 230 10.60 1.38 0.90
CA LEU A 230 9.15 1.28 0.95
C LEU A 230 8.67 1.59 2.38
N TYR A 231 7.94 2.68 2.53
CA TYR A 231 7.33 3.05 3.81
C TYR A 231 5.90 2.50 3.86
N ASN A 232 5.63 1.60 4.78
CA ASN A 232 4.28 1.09 5.00
C ASN A 232 3.50 2.08 5.85
N PHE A 233 2.70 2.95 5.22
CA PHE A 233 1.93 3.97 5.92
C PHE A 233 0.64 3.43 6.52
N LEU A 234 -0.04 2.52 5.83
CA LEU A 234 -1.32 1.96 6.26
C LEU A 234 -1.37 0.45 5.96
N SER A 235 -1.87 -0.32 6.91
CA SER A 235 -1.99 -1.77 6.80
C SER A 235 -3.27 -2.26 7.46
N SER A 236 -3.89 -3.28 6.88
CA SER A 236 -5.01 -3.99 7.50
C SER A 236 -4.62 -4.78 8.76
N ARG A 237 -3.32 -4.95 9.03
CA ARG A 237 -2.78 -5.55 10.26
C ARG A 237 -2.85 -4.63 11.47
N MET A 238 -3.05 -3.32 11.26
CA MET A 238 -3.16 -2.34 12.33
C MET A 238 -4.43 -2.57 13.15
N THR A 239 -4.34 -2.35 14.45
CA THR A 239 -5.53 -2.21 15.28
C THR A 239 -6.30 -0.95 14.88
N THR A 240 -7.58 -0.88 15.20
CA THR A 240 -8.42 0.31 14.90
C THR A 240 -7.83 1.61 15.44
N LYS A 241 -7.17 1.55 16.61
CA LYS A 241 -6.51 2.72 17.22
C LYS A 241 -5.26 3.12 16.44
N GLU A 242 -4.41 2.18 16.11
CA GLU A 242 -3.19 2.42 15.31
C GLU A 242 -3.55 2.96 13.93
N TYR A 243 -4.52 2.35 13.25
CA TYR A 243 -4.99 2.81 11.95
C TYR A 243 -5.47 4.27 11.99
N LYS A 244 -6.25 4.65 13.01
CA LYS A 244 -6.72 6.03 13.16
C LYS A 244 -5.57 7.01 13.34
N VAL A 245 -4.56 6.67 14.13
CA VAL A 245 -3.37 7.50 14.35
C VAL A 245 -2.53 7.58 13.07
N ALA A 246 -2.33 6.45 12.39
CA ALA A 246 -1.61 6.39 11.12
C ALA A 246 -2.28 7.24 10.04
N LEU A 247 -3.62 7.20 9.93
CA LEU A 247 -4.40 8.08 9.05
C LEU A 247 -4.13 9.55 9.31
N GLN A 248 -4.17 9.97 10.59
CA GLN A 248 -3.93 11.36 10.97
C GLN A 248 -2.50 11.81 10.62
N ASN A 249 -1.52 10.95 10.90
CA ASN A 249 -0.12 11.23 10.59
C ASN A 249 0.11 11.30 9.08
N PHE A 250 -0.46 10.36 8.31
CA PHE A 250 -0.30 10.30 6.86
C PHE A 250 -0.97 11.49 6.16
N TRP A 251 -2.18 11.87 6.58
CA TRP A 251 -2.89 13.05 6.10
C TRP A 251 -2.11 14.33 6.39
N GLY A 252 -1.66 14.51 7.63
CA GLY A 252 -0.86 15.67 8.04
C GLY A 252 0.46 15.76 7.27
N LEU A 253 1.13 14.62 7.06
CA LEU A 253 2.36 14.54 6.28
C LEU A 253 2.12 14.95 4.81
N SER A 254 1.09 14.41 4.17
CA SER A 254 0.79 14.73 2.77
C SER A 254 0.53 16.23 2.56
N GLY A 255 -0.19 16.87 3.50
CA GLY A 255 -0.40 18.32 3.49
C GLY A 255 0.87 19.13 3.75
N ALA A 256 1.74 18.65 4.63
CA ALA A 256 2.99 19.35 4.98
C ALA A 256 4.01 19.32 3.83
N VAL A 257 4.17 18.19 3.14
CA VAL A 257 5.12 18.05 2.03
C VAL A 257 4.61 18.67 0.72
N SER A 258 3.27 18.78 0.54
CA SER A 258 2.65 19.43 -0.62
C SER A 258 2.78 20.95 -0.59
N ASN A 259 2.83 21.56 0.60
CA ASN A 259 2.96 23.01 0.77
C ASN A 259 4.38 23.35 1.22
N TYR A 260 5.23 23.79 0.32
CA TYR A 260 6.55 24.34 0.65
C TYR A 260 6.40 25.50 1.65
N GLY A 261 6.56 25.23 2.92
CA GLY A 261 6.34 26.19 4.03
C GLY A 261 5.21 25.77 4.96
N GLY A 262 4.85 24.49 4.98
CA GLY A 262 3.78 23.92 5.80
C GLY A 262 3.85 24.26 7.28
N ARG A 263 2.66 24.40 7.87
CA ARG A 263 2.47 24.72 9.29
C ARG A 263 2.81 23.56 10.22
N VAL A 264 3.10 22.38 9.66
CA VAL A 264 3.34 21.15 10.40
C VAL A 264 4.78 20.68 10.15
N TYR A 265 5.54 20.50 11.21
CA TYR A 265 6.85 19.87 11.14
C TYR A 265 6.68 18.35 10.94
N TYR A 266 7.41 17.76 10.01
CA TYR A 266 7.39 16.34 9.74
C TYR A 266 8.81 15.75 9.79
N PRO A 267 8.93 14.42 9.97
CA PRO A 267 10.25 13.77 10.03
C PRO A 267 11.00 13.90 8.69
N ASN A 268 12.26 14.34 8.73
CA ASN A 268 13.08 14.56 7.54
C ASN A 268 13.26 13.31 6.66
N CYS A 269 13.27 12.11 7.26
CA CYS A 269 13.38 10.85 6.52
C CYS A 269 12.14 10.55 5.65
N LEU A 270 11.01 11.18 5.96
CA LEU A 270 9.75 11.05 5.22
C LEU A 270 9.54 12.18 4.20
N ASP A 271 10.57 12.98 3.92
CA ASP A 271 10.54 13.98 2.86
C ASP A 271 10.42 13.33 1.47
N LEU A 272 9.97 14.09 0.49
CA LEU A 272 9.84 13.60 -0.89
C LEU A 272 11.23 13.35 -1.49
N GLY A 273 11.39 12.22 -2.16
CA GLY A 273 12.64 11.83 -2.81
C GLY A 273 12.54 11.79 -4.34
N CYS A 274 13.38 10.95 -4.95
CA CYS A 274 13.29 10.58 -6.36
C CYS A 274 12.28 9.43 -6.52
N THR A 275 12.02 9.03 -7.78
CA THR A 275 11.02 8.04 -8.18
C THR A 275 11.66 6.70 -8.55
N PRO A 276 11.99 5.81 -7.61
CA PRO A 276 12.53 4.48 -7.89
C PRO A 276 11.41 3.49 -8.29
N LEU A 277 10.74 3.76 -9.41
CA LEU A 277 9.58 2.98 -9.85
C LEU A 277 9.97 1.55 -10.26
N ASN A 278 11.09 1.38 -10.95
CA ASN A 278 11.55 0.06 -11.39
C ASN A 278 11.83 -0.84 -10.19
N GLU A 279 12.47 -0.29 -9.16
CA GLU A 279 12.77 -0.98 -7.92
C GLU A 279 11.51 -1.37 -7.16
N ALA A 280 10.51 -0.49 -7.14
CA ALA A 280 9.21 -0.78 -6.54
C ALA A 280 8.46 -1.90 -7.29
N ILE A 281 8.54 -1.93 -8.63
CA ILE A 281 7.97 -3.01 -9.44
C ILE A 281 8.70 -4.32 -9.14
N VAL A 282 10.04 -4.33 -9.11
CA VAL A 282 10.82 -5.54 -8.78
C VAL A 282 10.44 -6.04 -7.37
N ALA A 283 10.37 -5.15 -6.38
CA ALA A 283 9.96 -5.51 -5.03
C ALA A 283 8.54 -6.07 -4.96
N SER A 284 7.63 -5.66 -5.85
CA SER A 284 6.26 -6.16 -5.87
C SER A 284 6.17 -7.66 -6.18
N PHE A 285 7.14 -8.22 -6.93
CA PHE A 285 7.19 -9.66 -7.22
C PHE A 285 7.42 -10.51 -5.97
N ASP A 286 8.05 -9.97 -4.94
CA ASP A 286 8.27 -10.64 -3.66
C ASP A 286 7.18 -10.28 -2.63
N ILE A 287 6.73 -9.01 -2.63
CA ILE A 287 5.74 -8.49 -1.68
C ILE A 287 4.37 -9.13 -1.91
N VAL A 288 3.92 -9.23 -3.17
CA VAL A 288 2.57 -9.72 -3.48
C VAL A 288 2.39 -11.19 -3.07
N PRO A 289 3.28 -12.13 -3.40
CA PRO A 289 3.18 -13.51 -2.91
C PRO A 289 3.23 -13.62 -1.38
N GLU A 290 4.06 -12.82 -0.73
CA GLU A 290 4.14 -12.80 0.74
C GLU A 290 2.83 -12.30 1.35
N PHE A 291 2.26 -11.20 0.82
CA PHE A 291 0.96 -10.68 1.23
C PHE A 291 -0.16 -11.70 1.05
N GLN A 292 -0.15 -12.45 -0.05
CA GLN A 292 -1.11 -13.51 -0.31
C GLN A 292 -1.00 -14.65 0.69
N ARG A 293 0.23 -15.09 0.96
CA ARG A 293 0.51 -16.15 1.94
C ARG A 293 0.04 -15.75 3.34
N GLN A 294 0.30 -14.49 3.75
CA GLN A 294 -0.07 -13.98 5.07
C GLN A 294 -1.59 -13.89 5.26
N ASN A 295 -2.32 -13.56 4.19
CA ASN A 295 -3.77 -13.36 4.25
C ASN A 295 -4.59 -14.56 3.77
N GLY A 296 -3.94 -15.65 3.35
CA GLY A 296 -4.61 -16.84 2.83
C GLY A 296 -5.37 -16.56 1.52
N ILE A 297 -4.88 -15.62 0.70
CA ILE A 297 -5.52 -15.18 -0.54
C ILE A 297 -4.93 -16.00 -1.69
N GLN A 298 -5.80 -16.61 -2.50
CA GLN A 298 -5.39 -17.25 -3.75
C GLN A 298 -5.60 -16.26 -4.90
N ILE A 299 -4.58 -16.09 -5.74
CA ILE A 299 -4.78 -15.42 -7.03
C ILE A 299 -5.31 -16.43 -8.03
N VAL A 300 -6.29 -16.02 -8.78
CA VAL A 300 -6.72 -16.67 -10.00
C VAL A 300 -6.05 -15.98 -11.18
#